data_745636a5b513c029dff988c0768eb134
#
_entry.id   745636a5b513c029dff988c0768eb134
#
_cell.length_a   1.000
_cell.length_b   1.000
_cell.length_c   1.000
_cell.angle_alpha   90.00
_cell.angle_beta   90.00
_cell.angle_gamma   90.00
#
_symmetry.space_group_name_H-M   'P 1'
#
loop_
_entity.id
_entity.type
_entity.pdbx_description
1 polymer ?
#
loop_
_entity_poly.entity_id
_entity_poly.type
_entity_poly.pdbx_seq_one_letter_code
_entity_poly.pdbx_strand_id
1 'polypeptide(L)' 'MNGAVTYITVDSIEDTVERARALGAQVTRDKQPVPGMGWFAMFIDPQGNHFAAWVNDPDAR' A
#
# COMPACT_ATOMS: atom_id res chain seq x y z
N MET A 1 7.36 -15.11 13.07
CA MET A 1 7.27 -14.32 12.66
C MET A 1 7.57 -13.43 11.93
N ASN A 2 7.57 -13.16 11.46
CA ASN A 2 8.00 -12.36 10.98
C ASN A 2 7.68 -11.25 10.50
N GLY A 3 7.66 -10.47 10.51
CA GLY A 3 7.27 -9.14 10.20
C GLY A 3 7.66 -8.60 8.86
N ALA A 4 7.97 -9.41 7.93
CA ALA A 4 8.35 -8.96 6.59
C ALA A 4 7.14 -8.40 5.86
N VAL A 5 7.31 -7.22 5.23
CA VAL A 5 6.28 -6.59 4.41
C VAL A 5 6.79 -6.53 2.98
N THR A 6 5.98 -7.02 2.05
CA THR A 6 6.31 -6.95 0.63
C THR A 6 5.90 -5.58 0.09
N TYR A 7 6.86 -4.84 -0.46
CA TYR A 7 6.58 -3.56 -1.11
C TYR A 7 6.41 -3.74 -2.60
N ILE A 8 5.37 -3.15 -3.15
CA ILE A 8 5.05 -3.22 -4.57
C ILE A 8 4.93 -1.80 -5.11
N THR A 9 5.74 -1.47 -6.12
CA THR A 9 5.62 -0.17 -6.80
C THR A 9 4.44 -0.24 -7.76
N VAL A 10 3.53 0.74 -7.64
CA VAL A 10 2.31 0.80 -8.45
C VAL A 10 2.17 2.17 -9.08
N ASP A 11 1.25 2.30 -10.03
CA ASP A 11 0.98 3.56 -10.71
C ASP A 11 0.00 4.45 -9.93
N SER A 12 -0.89 3.83 -9.17
CA SER A 12 -1.93 4.55 -8.43
C SER A 12 -2.21 3.84 -7.12
N ILE A 13 -2.06 4.55 -6.01
CA ILE A 13 -2.39 4.02 -4.68
C ILE A 13 -3.91 3.80 -4.59
N GLU A 14 -4.71 4.76 -5.07
CA GLU A 14 -6.16 4.68 -4.99
C GLU A 14 -6.70 3.45 -5.72
N ASP A 15 -6.22 3.21 -6.93
CA ASP A 15 -6.64 2.04 -7.71
C ASP A 15 -6.20 0.75 -7.02
N THR A 16 -5.01 0.73 -6.46
CA THR A 16 -4.49 -0.46 -5.78
C THR A 16 -5.29 -0.77 -4.53
N VAL A 17 -5.62 0.25 -3.74
CA VAL A 17 -6.44 0.08 -2.55
C VAL A 17 -7.82 -0.46 -2.93
N GLU A 18 -8.43 0.08 -3.96
CA GLU A 18 -9.75 -0.35 -4.41
C GLU A 18 -9.73 -1.81 -4.87
N ARG A 19 -8.72 -2.20 -5.65
CA ARG A 19 -8.55 -3.58 -6.09
C ARG A 19 -8.31 -4.53 -4.92
N ALA A 20 -7.49 -4.11 -3.97
CA ALA A 20 -7.20 -4.92 -2.80
C ALA A 20 -8.48 -5.22 -2.01
N ARG A 21 -9.32 -4.20 -1.80
CA ARG A 21 -10.61 -4.38 -1.13
C ARG A 21 -11.52 -5.33 -1.90
N ALA A 22 -11.57 -5.19 -3.22
CA ALA A 22 -12.39 -6.06 -4.06
C ALA A 22 -11.96 -7.52 -3.98
N LEU A 23 -10.69 -7.78 -3.72
CA LEU A 23 -10.12 -9.12 -3.57
C LEU A 23 -10.19 -9.64 -2.14
N GLY A 24 -10.79 -8.89 -1.23
CA GLY A 24 -10.96 -9.31 0.15
C GLY A 24 -9.83 -8.92 1.09
N ALA A 25 -8.90 -8.10 0.64
CA ALA A 25 -7.82 -7.63 1.52
C ALA A 25 -8.34 -6.58 2.48
N GLN A 26 -7.71 -6.51 3.64
CA GLN A 26 -8.00 -5.48 4.63
C GLN A 26 -6.99 -4.36 4.50
N VAL A 27 -7.46 -3.13 4.33
CA VAL A 27 -6.59 -1.96 4.28
C VAL A 27 -6.28 -1.57 5.73
N THR A 28 -5.04 -1.75 6.13
CA THR A 28 -4.60 -1.43 7.49
C THR A 28 -4.10 -0.01 7.62
N ARG A 29 -3.65 0.58 6.50
CA ARG A 29 -3.23 1.97 6.47
C ARG A 29 -3.57 2.54 5.11
N ASP A 30 -4.44 3.54 5.10
CA ASP A 30 -4.85 4.19 3.86
C ASP A 30 -3.74 5.07 3.30
N LYS A 31 -3.93 5.62 2.10
CA LYS A 31 -2.92 6.41 1.42
C LYS A 31 -2.32 7.47 2.33
N GLN A 32 -0.99 7.45 2.47
CA GLN A 32 -0.25 8.41 3.28
C GLN A 32 1.00 8.88 2.55
N PRO A 33 1.41 10.13 2.74
CA PRO A 33 2.64 10.61 2.13
C PRO A 33 3.86 10.25 2.95
N VAL A 34 4.98 10.02 2.25
CA VAL A 34 6.31 10.16 2.79
C VAL A 34 6.85 11.44 2.15
N PRO A 35 6.91 12.56 2.89
CA PRO A 35 7.18 13.87 2.29
C PRO A 35 8.43 13.89 1.44
N GLY A 36 8.32 14.42 0.23
CA GLY A 36 9.42 14.53 -0.71
C GLY A 36 9.82 13.24 -1.40
N MET A 37 9.15 12.12 -1.10
CA MET A 37 9.53 10.82 -1.63
C MET A 37 8.40 10.13 -2.38
N GLY A 38 7.25 9.98 -1.76
CA GLY A 38 6.15 9.28 -2.40
C GLY A 38 4.96 9.06 -1.49
N TRP A 39 4.11 8.13 -1.91
CA TRP A 39 2.89 7.76 -1.20
C TRP A 39 2.86 6.26 -0.97
N PHE A 40 2.20 5.83 0.10
CA PHE A 40 2.05 4.40 0.35
C PHE A 40 0.70 4.09 0.97
N ALA A 41 0.33 2.81 0.89
CA ALA A 41 -0.79 2.25 1.63
C ALA A 41 -0.42 0.82 2.02
N MET A 42 -1.04 0.31 3.07
CA MET A 42 -0.72 -1.02 3.59
C MET A 42 -1.97 -1.87 3.68
N PHE A 43 -1.82 -3.15 3.39
CA PHE A 43 -2.92 -4.11 3.44
C PHE A 43 -2.48 -5.47 3.96
N ILE A 44 -3.47 -6.23 4.41
CA ILE A 44 -3.31 -7.64 4.73
C ILE A 44 -4.23 -8.40 3.80
N ASP A 45 -3.70 -9.40 3.08
CA ASP A 45 -4.53 -10.23 2.21
C ASP A 45 -5.36 -11.24 3.05
N PRO A 46 -6.31 -11.95 2.42
CA PRO A 46 -7.13 -12.91 3.16
C PRO A 46 -6.35 -14.04 3.81
N GLN A 47 -5.11 -14.26 3.40
CA GLN A 47 -4.25 -15.30 3.94
C GLN A 47 -3.31 -14.77 5.03
N GLY A 48 -3.42 -13.48 5.37
CA GLY A 48 -2.63 -12.89 6.43
C GLY A 48 -1.28 -12.32 5.98
N ASN A 49 -1.04 -12.22 4.68
CA ASN A 49 0.21 -11.64 4.18
C ASN A 49 0.13 -10.12 4.15
N HIS A 50 1.22 -9.47 4.56
CA HIS A 50 1.31 -8.01 4.62
C HIS A 50 1.93 -7.47 3.35
N PHE A 51 1.29 -6.44 2.77
CA PHE A 51 1.77 -5.76 1.57
C PHE A 51 1.75 -4.25 1.78
N ALA A 52 2.63 -3.56 1.08
CA ALA A 52 2.60 -2.11 0.98
C ALA A 52 2.70 -1.72 -0.48
N ALA A 53 1.80 -0.86 -0.94
CA ALA A 53 1.88 -0.26 -2.26
C ALA A 53 2.64 1.04 -2.16
N TRP A 54 3.44 1.35 -3.17
CA TRP A 54 4.30 2.54 -3.19
C TRP A 54 4.23 3.23 -4.54
N VAL A 55 4.12 4.57 -4.50
CA VAL A 55 4.23 5.42 -5.68
C VAL A 55 5.29 6.48 -5.39
N ASN A 56 6.28 6.60 -6.29
CA ASN A 56 7.29 7.66 -6.21
C ASN A 56 6.65 9.00 -6.58
N ASP A 57 6.80 10.00 -5.71
CA ASP A 57 6.28 11.33 -5.97
C ASP A 57 7.08 12.33 -5.15
N PRO A 58 7.97 13.13 -5.78
CA PRO A 58 8.75 14.11 -5.04
C PRO A 58 7.92 15.25 -4.45
N ASP A 59 6.68 15.38 -4.89
CA ASP A 59 5.76 16.40 -4.38
C ASP A 59 4.85 15.89 -3.25
N ALA A 60 5.04 14.66 -2.80
CA ALA A 60 4.25 14.10 -1.70
C ALA A 60 4.45 14.91 -0.42
N ARG A 61 3.37 15.12 0.32
CA ARG A 61 3.39 15.87 1.57
C ARG A 61 2.12 15.68 2.40
#